data_fa78023bcbf7c16ecf1311f8daf05772
#
_entry.id   fa78023bcbf7c16ecf1311f8daf05772
#
_cell.length_a   1.000
_cell.length_b   1.000
_cell.length_c   1.000
_cell.angle_alpha   90.00
_cell.angle_beta   90.00
_cell.angle_gamma   90.00
#
_symmetry.space_group_name_H-M   'P 1'
#
loop_
_entity.id
_entity.type
_entity.pdbx_description
1 polymer ?
#
loop_
_entity_poly.entity_id
_entity_poly.type
_entity_poly.pdbx_seq_one_letter_code
_entity_poly.pdbx_strand_id
1 'polypeptide(L)'
;MNELSRRLIDEWQGGFPLCERPFAVVAERLDASEDAVLETLRELLADGTLTRFGPLYQIERAGGQFVLAAMAVPEDRFDTVAAQVNALPEVAHNYRRETAGPLGAERRPPEGEPLLGAARRSDFNMWFVVAAETPEQAEAALQRIEQVTGLPVLRLPKEREYAVELKLDVGAAEAHHAAH
;
A
#
# COMPACT_ATOMS: atom_id res chain seq x y z
N MET A 1 -20.08 -14.73 -4.00
CA MET A 1 -20.34 -13.34 -4.46
C MET A 1 -21.47 -13.37 -5.48
N ASN A 2 -22.42 -12.43 -5.43
CA ASN A 2 -23.55 -12.39 -6.39
C ASN A 2 -23.15 -11.70 -7.71
N GLU A 3 -24.05 -11.74 -8.72
CA GLU A 3 -23.76 -11.18 -10.06
C GLU A 3 -23.56 -9.65 -10.03
N LEU A 4 -24.38 -8.92 -9.26
CA LEU A 4 -24.26 -7.47 -9.11
C LEU A 4 -22.93 -7.08 -8.48
N SER A 5 -22.51 -7.79 -7.43
CA SER A 5 -21.21 -7.58 -6.77
C SER A 5 -20.05 -7.75 -7.74
N ARG A 6 -20.07 -8.81 -8.54
CA ARG A 6 -19.02 -9.11 -9.54
C ARG A 6 -18.95 -8.00 -10.59
N ARG A 7 -20.07 -7.67 -11.21
CA ARG A 7 -20.14 -6.62 -12.23
C ARG A 7 -19.75 -5.24 -11.67
N LEU A 8 -20.13 -4.95 -10.43
CA LEU A 8 -19.74 -3.70 -9.76
C LEU A 8 -18.21 -3.60 -9.63
N ILE A 9 -17.53 -4.66 -9.23
CA ILE A 9 -16.07 -4.67 -9.12
C ILE A 9 -15.44 -4.60 -10.52
N ASP A 10 -15.81 -5.49 -11.44
CA ASP A 10 -15.17 -5.61 -12.74
C ASP A 10 -15.29 -4.35 -13.59
N GLU A 11 -16.45 -3.71 -13.56
CA GLU A 11 -16.70 -2.52 -14.38
C GLU A 11 -16.12 -1.23 -13.75
N TRP A 12 -16.02 -1.16 -12.39
CA TRP A 12 -15.73 0.09 -11.70
C TRP A 12 -14.43 0.11 -10.89
N GLN A 13 -13.65 -0.97 -10.85
CA GLN A 13 -12.35 -0.98 -10.16
C GLN A 13 -11.34 0.00 -10.76
N GLY A 14 -11.46 0.36 -12.02
CA GLY A 14 -10.58 1.30 -12.71
C GLY A 14 -10.98 2.77 -12.59
N GLY A 15 -12.13 3.06 -11.96
CA GLY A 15 -12.61 4.43 -11.77
C GLY A 15 -14.10 4.49 -11.53
N PHE A 16 -14.55 5.51 -10.81
CA PHE A 16 -15.95 5.73 -10.44
C PHE A 16 -16.42 7.08 -11.02
N PRO A 17 -17.71 7.26 -11.38
CA PRO A 17 -18.19 8.49 -11.97
C PRO A 17 -17.98 9.71 -11.07
N LEU A 18 -17.43 10.79 -11.62
CA LEU A 18 -17.26 12.07 -10.93
C LEU A 18 -18.41 13.01 -11.37
N CYS A 19 -19.58 12.85 -10.76
CA CYS A 19 -20.77 13.66 -11.03
C CYS A 19 -21.61 13.82 -9.76
N GLU A 20 -22.72 14.57 -9.82
CA GLU A 20 -23.58 14.83 -8.67
C GLU A 20 -24.22 13.56 -8.09
N ARG A 21 -24.56 12.58 -8.95
CA ARG A 21 -25.21 11.32 -8.56
C ARG A 21 -24.48 10.10 -9.08
N PRO A 22 -23.28 9.82 -8.57
CA PRO A 22 -22.40 8.77 -9.13
C PRO A 22 -23.00 7.37 -8.99
N PHE A 23 -23.68 7.07 -7.88
CA PHE A 23 -24.29 5.76 -7.67
C PHE A 23 -25.51 5.53 -8.59
N ALA A 24 -26.25 6.58 -8.94
CA ALA A 24 -27.34 6.46 -9.90
C ALA A 24 -26.82 6.12 -11.30
N VAL A 25 -25.71 6.72 -11.72
CA VAL A 25 -25.05 6.40 -13.01
C VAL A 25 -24.57 4.95 -13.04
N VAL A 26 -23.98 4.48 -11.95
CA VAL A 26 -23.53 3.09 -11.80
C VAL A 26 -24.73 2.13 -11.86
N ALA A 27 -25.80 2.45 -11.13
CA ALA A 27 -27.02 1.66 -11.07
C ALA A 27 -27.67 1.49 -12.44
N GLU A 28 -27.79 2.57 -13.21
CA GLU A 28 -28.30 2.56 -14.58
C GLU A 28 -27.48 1.62 -15.47
N ARG A 29 -26.15 1.69 -15.39
CA ARG A 29 -25.27 0.84 -16.21
C ARG A 29 -25.32 -0.63 -15.81
N LEU A 30 -25.53 -0.91 -14.54
CA LEU A 30 -25.63 -2.28 -14.01
C LEU A 30 -27.05 -2.88 -14.10
N ASP A 31 -28.02 -2.12 -14.60
CA ASP A 31 -29.45 -2.48 -14.60
C ASP A 31 -29.95 -2.82 -13.20
N ALA A 32 -29.63 -1.96 -12.25
CA ALA A 32 -29.95 -2.10 -10.83
C ALA A 32 -30.54 -0.79 -10.26
N SER A 33 -31.04 -0.83 -9.03
CA SER A 33 -31.39 0.39 -8.31
C SER A 33 -30.19 1.02 -7.61
N GLU A 34 -30.22 2.33 -7.36
CA GLU A 34 -29.19 3.03 -6.61
C GLU A 34 -29.01 2.44 -5.19
N ASP A 35 -30.13 2.08 -4.54
CA ASP A 35 -30.12 1.43 -3.22
C ASP A 35 -29.43 0.05 -3.26
N ALA A 36 -29.67 -0.73 -4.32
CA ALA A 36 -29.02 -2.03 -4.49
C ALA A 36 -27.49 -1.88 -4.67
N VAL A 37 -27.03 -0.88 -5.42
CA VAL A 37 -25.59 -0.58 -5.55
C VAL A 37 -24.97 -0.18 -4.21
N LEU A 38 -25.63 0.70 -3.47
CA LEU A 38 -25.16 1.14 -2.16
C LEU A 38 -25.09 -0.01 -1.15
N GLU A 39 -26.10 -0.88 -1.13
CA GLU A 39 -26.13 -2.04 -0.23
C GLU A 39 -25.04 -3.05 -0.61
N THR A 40 -24.87 -3.33 -1.90
CA THR A 40 -23.79 -4.20 -2.40
C THR A 40 -22.41 -3.67 -1.98
N LEU A 41 -22.17 -2.36 -2.07
CA LEU A 41 -20.89 -1.77 -1.62
C LEU A 41 -20.70 -1.94 -0.12
N ARG A 42 -21.75 -1.77 0.69
CA ARG A 42 -21.66 -1.98 2.14
C ARG A 42 -21.36 -3.43 2.51
N GLU A 43 -22.01 -4.37 1.82
CA GLU A 43 -21.76 -5.81 2.00
C GLU A 43 -20.31 -6.17 1.66
N LEU A 44 -19.80 -5.70 0.52
CA LEU A 44 -18.41 -5.95 0.07
C LEU A 44 -17.36 -5.34 1.01
N LEU A 45 -17.66 -4.22 1.64
CA LEU A 45 -16.80 -3.61 2.66
C LEU A 45 -16.89 -4.39 3.99
N ALA A 46 -18.07 -4.84 4.36
CA ALA A 46 -18.31 -5.55 5.62
C ALA A 46 -17.67 -6.94 5.62
N ASP A 47 -17.69 -7.66 4.49
CA ASP A 47 -17.09 -8.99 4.35
C ASP A 47 -15.59 -8.95 4.00
N GLY A 48 -15.02 -7.76 3.79
CA GLY A 48 -13.61 -7.56 3.50
C GLY A 48 -13.20 -7.83 2.06
N THR A 49 -14.14 -8.11 1.15
CA THR A 49 -13.87 -8.22 -0.30
C THR A 49 -13.33 -6.90 -0.84
N LEU A 50 -13.91 -5.78 -0.41
CA LEU A 50 -13.33 -4.45 -0.58
C LEU A 50 -12.68 -4.00 0.72
N THR A 51 -11.41 -3.67 0.70
CA THR A 51 -10.70 -3.12 1.86
C THR A 51 -11.06 -1.66 2.11
N ARG A 52 -11.45 -0.95 1.06
CA ARG A 52 -11.93 0.44 1.10
C ARG A 52 -12.70 0.78 -0.16
N PHE A 53 -13.54 1.81 -0.06
CA PHE A 53 -14.16 2.47 -1.19
C PHE A 53 -13.97 3.99 -1.04
N GLY A 54 -13.41 4.64 -2.06
CA GLY A 54 -13.15 6.07 -2.05
C GLY A 54 -12.09 6.48 -3.06
N PRO A 55 -11.85 7.78 -3.21
CA PRO A 55 -10.89 8.29 -4.16
C PRO A 55 -9.44 7.97 -3.75
N LEU A 56 -8.60 7.79 -4.76
CA LEU A 56 -7.15 7.77 -4.66
C LEU A 56 -6.60 9.06 -5.25
N TYR A 57 -5.94 9.88 -4.46
CA TYR A 57 -5.33 11.11 -4.95
C TYR A 57 -3.83 10.92 -5.17
N GLN A 58 -3.29 11.70 -6.09
CA GLN A 58 -1.86 11.96 -6.12
C GLN A 58 -1.57 13.04 -5.06
N ILE A 59 -1.14 12.59 -3.88
CA ILE A 59 -0.91 13.48 -2.73
C ILE A 59 0.12 14.58 -3.05
N GLU A 60 1.07 14.29 -3.92
CA GLU A 60 2.11 15.22 -4.35
C GLU A 60 1.52 16.43 -5.10
N ARG A 61 0.40 16.25 -5.81
CA ARG A 61 -0.31 17.39 -6.43
C ARG A 61 -1.02 18.30 -5.43
N ALA A 62 -1.27 17.78 -4.23
CA ALA A 62 -1.80 18.55 -3.11
C ALA A 62 -0.71 19.13 -2.20
N GLY A 63 0.57 18.97 -2.58
CA GLY A 63 1.72 19.46 -1.80
C GLY A 63 2.31 18.43 -0.85
N GLY A 64 1.69 17.26 -0.71
CA GLY A 64 2.15 16.19 0.17
C GLY A 64 3.27 15.35 -0.42
N GLN A 65 3.78 14.43 0.37
CA GLN A 65 4.85 13.51 -0.03
C GLN A 65 4.66 12.12 0.55
N PHE A 66 4.95 11.11 -0.27
CA PHE A 66 5.21 9.74 0.18
C PHE A 66 6.71 9.45 0.16
N VAL A 67 7.23 8.91 1.25
CA VAL A 67 8.62 8.43 1.34
C VAL A 67 8.61 6.97 1.70
N LEU A 68 9.13 6.12 0.80
CA LEU A 68 9.44 4.75 1.13
C LEU A 68 10.66 4.71 2.02
N ALA A 69 10.60 3.96 3.10
CA ALA A 69 11.69 3.81 4.05
C ALA A 69 11.90 2.36 4.44
N ALA A 70 13.10 2.03 4.87
CA ALA A 70 13.43 0.69 5.33
C ALA A 70 14.33 0.72 6.56
N MET A 71 14.22 -0.32 7.39
CA MET A 71 15.03 -0.54 8.57
C MET A 71 15.55 -1.97 8.63
N ALA A 72 16.78 -2.13 9.11
CA ALA A 72 17.32 -3.41 9.53
C ALA A 72 17.03 -3.58 11.03
N VAL A 73 16.02 -4.38 11.34
CA VAL A 73 15.54 -4.57 12.71
C VAL A 73 16.00 -5.93 13.23
N PRO A 74 16.66 -6.01 14.40
CA PRO A 74 16.96 -7.28 15.04
C PRO A 74 15.69 -8.11 15.25
N GLU A 75 15.76 -9.41 15.02
CA GLU A 75 14.57 -10.29 15.01
C GLU A 75 13.87 -10.31 16.38
N ASP A 76 14.63 -10.30 17.46
CA ASP A 76 14.14 -10.26 18.84
C ASP A 76 13.44 -8.95 19.21
N ARG A 77 13.64 -7.88 18.44
CA ARG A 77 13.04 -6.56 18.64
C ARG A 77 11.96 -6.22 17.62
N PHE A 78 11.73 -7.10 16.61
CA PHE A 78 10.93 -6.76 15.45
C PHE A 78 9.51 -6.28 15.82
N ASP A 79 8.80 -7.03 16.64
CA ASP A 79 7.41 -6.71 17.00
C ASP A 79 7.33 -5.41 17.82
N THR A 80 8.30 -5.19 18.71
CA THR A 80 8.37 -3.95 19.50
C THR A 80 8.63 -2.74 18.61
N VAL A 81 9.58 -2.83 17.68
CA VAL A 81 9.90 -1.76 16.74
C VAL A 81 8.74 -1.53 15.78
N ALA A 82 8.09 -2.59 15.30
CA ALA A 82 6.91 -2.46 14.45
C ALA A 82 5.77 -1.72 15.15
N ALA A 83 5.52 -2.02 16.42
CA ALA A 83 4.52 -1.30 17.21
C ALA A 83 4.88 0.20 17.39
N GLN A 84 6.15 0.52 17.62
CA GLN A 84 6.62 1.90 17.72
C GLN A 84 6.45 2.67 16.40
N VAL A 85 6.80 2.06 15.28
CA VAL A 85 6.66 2.66 13.95
C VAL A 85 5.18 2.85 13.61
N ASN A 86 4.34 1.85 13.86
CA ASN A 86 2.90 1.89 13.55
C ASN A 86 2.12 2.87 14.42
N ALA A 87 2.69 3.30 15.56
CA ALA A 87 2.06 4.30 16.43
C ALA A 87 2.14 5.73 15.87
N LEU A 88 2.97 5.98 14.85
CA LEU A 88 3.07 7.29 14.23
C LEU A 88 1.97 7.44 13.17
N PRO A 89 1.15 8.52 13.23
CA PRO A 89 0.05 8.74 12.29
C PRO A 89 0.50 8.96 10.84
N GLU A 90 1.74 9.36 10.64
CA GLU A 90 2.34 9.55 9.32
C GLU A 90 2.73 8.23 8.65
N VAL A 91 2.72 7.10 9.37
CA VAL A 91 3.03 5.79 8.78
C VAL A 91 1.78 5.20 8.14
N ALA A 92 1.73 5.21 6.81
CA ALA A 92 0.58 4.74 6.04
C ALA A 92 0.55 3.21 5.89
N HIS A 93 1.72 2.59 5.71
CA HIS A 93 1.90 1.16 5.53
C HIS A 93 3.20 0.71 6.17
N ASN A 94 3.21 -0.51 6.74
CA ASN A 94 4.39 -1.14 7.28
C ASN A 94 4.36 -2.64 6.94
N TYR A 95 5.45 -3.15 6.35
CA TYR A 95 5.56 -4.52 5.88
C TYR A 95 6.80 -5.18 6.46
N ARG A 96 6.62 -6.40 6.97
CA ARG A 96 7.74 -7.31 7.18
C ARG A 96 8.13 -7.95 5.85
N ARG A 97 9.40 -7.93 5.53
CA ARG A 97 9.95 -8.61 4.37
C ARG A 97 10.97 -9.63 4.83
N GLU A 98 10.83 -10.84 4.36
CA GLU A 98 11.87 -11.84 4.59
C GLU A 98 13.14 -11.38 3.89
N THR A 99 14.23 -11.33 4.63
CA THR A 99 15.55 -11.11 4.03
C THR A 99 15.88 -12.35 3.23
N ALA A 100 16.22 -12.18 1.96
CA ALA A 100 16.60 -13.32 1.12
C ALA A 100 17.72 -14.09 1.84
N GLY A 101 17.46 -15.36 2.16
CA GLY A 101 18.46 -16.28 2.70
C GLY A 101 19.67 -16.39 1.79
N PRO A 102 20.57 -17.37 1.99
CA PRO A 102 21.90 -17.46 1.35
C PRO A 102 21.94 -17.35 -0.19
N LEU A 103 20.79 -17.51 -0.88
CA LEU A 103 20.69 -17.28 -2.34
C LEU A 103 20.87 -15.81 -2.76
N GLY A 104 20.79 -14.84 -1.85
CA GLY A 104 21.10 -13.42 -2.09
C GLY A 104 22.55 -13.03 -1.85
N ALA A 105 23.38 -13.94 -1.32
CA ALA A 105 24.75 -13.65 -0.92
C ALA A 105 25.73 -13.47 -2.10
N GLU A 106 25.35 -13.81 -3.33
CA GLU A 106 26.25 -13.80 -4.49
C GLU A 106 26.29 -12.49 -5.28
N ARG A 107 25.46 -11.48 -4.97
CA ARG A 107 25.61 -10.15 -5.55
C ARG A 107 26.43 -9.25 -4.62
N ARG A 108 27.75 -9.38 -4.75
CA ARG A 108 28.68 -8.39 -4.21
C ARG A 108 28.35 -7.02 -4.79
N PRO A 109 28.06 -5.98 -3.95
CA PRO A 109 27.86 -4.63 -4.47
C PRO A 109 29.13 -4.17 -5.19
N PRO A 110 29.01 -3.32 -6.22
CA PRO A 110 30.17 -2.73 -6.86
C PRO A 110 31.02 -2.00 -5.83
N GLU A 111 32.35 -2.16 -5.94
CA GLU A 111 33.32 -1.52 -5.05
C GLU A 111 33.16 -0.01 -5.16
N GLY A 112 32.82 0.68 -4.06
CA GLY A 112 32.78 2.13 -3.98
C GLY A 112 31.45 2.76 -3.53
N GLU A 113 30.35 2.02 -3.36
CA GLU A 113 29.15 2.58 -2.76
C GLU A 113 29.28 2.67 -1.24
N PRO A 114 29.02 3.87 -0.62
CA PRO A 114 29.00 4.00 0.82
C PRO A 114 27.80 3.22 1.38
N LEU A 115 28.07 2.15 2.08
CA LEU A 115 27.08 1.42 2.84
C LEU A 115 26.61 2.32 4.00
N LEU A 116 25.33 2.54 4.13
CA LEU A 116 24.72 3.18 5.30
C LEU A 116 24.95 2.27 6.52
N GLY A 117 26.04 2.52 7.26
CA GLY A 117 26.47 1.65 8.34
C GLY A 117 26.81 0.23 7.85
N ALA A 118 26.92 -0.72 8.75
CA ALA A 118 27.28 -2.11 8.44
C ALA A 118 26.13 -2.95 7.83
N ALA A 119 24.95 -2.36 7.55
CA ALA A 119 23.79 -3.08 7.02
C ALA A 119 23.92 -3.29 5.51
N ARG A 120 23.82 -4.54 5.07
CA ARG A 120 23.72 -4.92 3.66
C ARG A 120 22.29 -4.69 3.18
N ARG A 121 22.07 -4.45 1.87
CA ARG A 121 20.71 -4.34 1.28
C ARG A 121 19.79 -5.53 1.62
N SER A 122 20.36 -6.70 1.84
CA SER A 122 19.63 -7.91 2.28
C SER A 122 19.18 -7.88 3.74
N ASP A 123 19.67 -6.94 4.55
CA ASP A 123 19.39 -6.92 5.99
C ASP A 123 18.14 -6.11 6.34
N PHE A 124 17.59 -5.32 5.39
CA PHE A 124 16.39 -4.54 5.59
C PHE A 124 15.15 -5.43 5.56
N ASN A 125 14.61 -5.72 6.74
CA ASN A 125 13.47 -6.62 6.95
C ASN A 125 12.17 -5.89 7.30
N MET A 126 12.23 -4.58 7.61
CA MET A 126 11.04 -3.73 7.83
C MET A 126 11.00 -2.63 6.77
N TRP A 127 9.87 -2.55 6.05
CA TRP A 127 9.65 -1.59 4.99
C TRP A 127 8.34 -0.85 5.25
N PHE A 128 8.38 0.47 5.24
CA PHE A 128 7.21 1.28 5.52
C PHE A 128 7.15 2.54 4.65
N VAL A 129 5.97 3.13 4.57
CA VAL A 129 5.72 4.36 3.82
C VAL A 129 5.31 5.44 4.81
N VAL A 130 6.03 6.54 4.79
CA VAL A 130 5.65 7.77 5.49
C VAL A 130 4.89 8.67 4.53
N ALA A 131 3.71 9.12 4.95
CA ALA A 131 2.86 10.07 4.24
C ALA A 131 2.79 11.38 5.04
N ALA A 132 3.08 12.51 4.42
CA ALA A 132 3.03 13.81 5.08
C ALA A 132 2.54 14.90 4.12
N GLU A 133 2.07 16.01 4.67
CA GLU A 133 1.59 17.15 3.90
C GLU A 133 2.74 17.95 3.27
N THR A 134 3.94 17.88 3.88
CA THR A 134 5.14 18.54 3.37
C THR A 134 6.38 17.66 3.50
N PRO A 135 7.43 17.91 2.69
CA PRO A 135 8.71 17.20 2.79
C PRO A 135 9.36 17.31 4.19
N GLU A 136 9.24 18.47 4.83
CA GLU A 136 9.80 18.72 6.16
C GLU A 136 9.11 17.86 7.23
N GLN A 137 7.79 17.71 7.12
CA GLN A 137 7.02 16.83 8.01
C GLN A 137 7.40 15.36 7.81
N ALA A 138 7.60 14.93 6.56
CA ALA A 138 8.05 13.57 6.26
C ALA A 138 9.42 13.29 6.90
N GLU A 139 10.38 14.21 6.74
CA GLU A 139 11.70 14.08 7.35
C GLU A 139 11.63 14.10 8.89
N ALA A 140 10.81 14.96 9.48
CA ALA A 140 10.60 15.00 10.92
C ALA A 140 10.00 13.69 11.47
N ALA A 141 9.09 13.05 10.70
CA ALA A 141 8.53 11.75 11.06
C ALA A 141 9.59 10.65 11.02
N LEU A 142 10.44 10.61 9.97
CA LEU A 142 11.55 9.67 9.86
C LEU A 142 12.57 9.83 10.99
N GLN A 143 12.92 11.06 11.36
CA GLN A 143 13.79 11.33 12.51
C GLN A 143 13.17 10.89 13.83
N ARG A 144 11.87 11.08 14.03
CA ARG A 144 11.17 10.55 15.21
C ARG A 144 11.24 9.03 15.27
N ILE A 145 11.08 8.35 14.14
CA ILE A 145 11.22 6.88 14.08
C ILE A 145 12.63 6.48 14.53
N GLU A 146 13.68 7.12 14.04
CA GLU A 146 15.06 6.86 14.48
C GLU A 146 15.24 7.09 16.00
N GLN A 147 14.65 8.17 16.53
CA GLN A 147 14.74 8.48 17.96
C GLN A 147 14.04 7.45 18.85
N VAL A 148 12.80 7.04 18.49
CA VAL A 148 12.03 6.11 19.34
C VAL A 148 12.50 4.68 19.24
N THR A 149 13.04 4.27 18.08
CA THR A 149 13.52 2.91 17.85
C THR A 149 14.99 2.72 18.19
N GLY A 150 15.78 3.80 18.14
CA GLY A 150 17.24 3.77 18.27
C GLY A 150 17.93 3.10 17.07
N LEU A 151 17.24 2.96 15.93
CA LEU A 151 17.73 2.30 14.72
C LEU A 151 17.77 3.29 13.55
N PRO A 152 18.77 3.20 12.66
CA PRO A 152 18.84 4.04 11.47
C PRO A 152 17.74 3.69 10.47
N VAL A 153 17.19 4.71 9.81
CA VAL A 153 16.19 4.58 8.75
C VAL A 153 16.84 4.89 7.40
N LEU A 154 16.77 3.93 6.48
CA LEU A 154 17.09 4.16 5.08
C LEU A 154 15.93 4.90 4.40
N ARG A 155 16.20 6.07 3.85
CA ARG A 155 15.26 6.90 3.10
C ARG A 155 15.37 6.59 1.61
N LEU A 156 14.25 6.31 0.97
CA LEU A 156 14.18 5.98 -0.46
C LEU A 156 13.24 7.00 -1.13
N PRO A 157 13.76 8.17 -1.52
CA PRO A 157 12.96 9.17 -2.21
C PRO A 157 12.50 8.63 -3.57
N LYS A 158 11.28 9.01 -3.98
CA LYS A 158 10.73 8.65 -5.29
C LYS A 158 11.47 9.43 -6.39
N GLU A 159 12.23 8.73 -7.22
CA GLU A 159 12.93 9.33 -8.37
C GLU A 159 12.04 9.40 -9.62
N ARG A 160 11.23 8.36 -9.83
CA ARG A 160 10.35 8.26 -10.98
C ARG A 160 9.09 7.47 -10.63
N GLU A 161 7.98 7.88 -11.21
CA GLU A 161 6.71 7.16 -11.14
C GLU A 161 6.43 6.50 -12.48
N TYR A 162 5.99 5.24 -12.42
CA TYR A 162 5.51 4.50 -13.57
C TYR A 162 4.04 4.22 -13.35
N ALA A 163 3.19 4.64 -14.30
CA ALA A 163 1.77 4.32 -14.25
C ALA A 163 1.60 2.82 -14.53
N VAL A 164 1.05 2.11 -13.56
CA VAL A 164 0.68 0.70 -13.69
C VAL A 164 -0.79 0.59 -13.34
N GLU A 165 -1.60 0.13 -14.29
CA GLU A 165 -3.01 -0.19 -14.06
C GLU A 165 -3.15 -1.70 -13.94
N LEU A 166 -3.59 -2.16 -12.76
CA LEU A 166 -3.93 -3.55 -12.52
C LEU A 166 -5.46 -3.66 -12.47
N LYS A 167 -6.02 -4.42 -13.43
CA LYS A 167 -7.42 -4.86 -13.42
C LYS A 167 -7.47 -6.34 -13.13
N LEU A 168 -8.28 -6.73 -12.16
CA LEU A 168 -8.53 -8.11 -11.80
C LEU A 168 -9.88 -8.53 -12.40
N ASP A 169 -9.88 -9.63 -13.16
CA ASP A 169 -11.11 -10.26 -13.63
C ASP A 169 -11.63 -11.19 -12.53
N VAL A 170 -12.64 -10.72 -11.80
CA VAL A 170 -13.22 -11.45 -10.67
C VAL A 170 -13.99 -12.68 -11.15
N GLY A 171 -14.55 -12.64 -12.36
CA GLY A 171 -15.24 -13.78 -12.99
C GLY A 171 -14.29 -14.93 -13.33
N ALA A 172 -13.08 -14.65 -13.79
CA ALA A 172 -12.08 -15.65 -14.15
C ALA A 172 -11.49 -16.36 -12.90
N ALA A 173 -11.41 -15.67 -11.77
CA ALA A 173 -10.88 -16.22 -10.52
C ALA A 173 -11.78 -17.31 -9.94
N GLU A 174 -13.10 -17.20 -10.03
CA GLU A 174 -14.04 -18.23 -9.57
C GLU A 174 -13.99 -19.51 -10.42
N ALA A 175 -13.77 -19.37 -11.74
CA ALA A 175 -13.64 -20.53 -12.63
C ALA A 175 -12.40 -21.39 -12.32
N HIS A 176 -11.33 -20.77 -11.81
CA HIS A 176 -10.10 -21.48 -11.43
C HIS A 176 -10.23 -22.22 -10.09
N HIS A 177 -11.01 -21.68 -9.14
CA HIS A 177 -11.26 -22.32 -7.84
C HIS A 177 -12.26 -23.48 -7.91
N ALA A 178 -13.17 -23.47 -8.88
CA ALA A 178 -14.15 -24.55 -9.10
C ALA A 178 -13.55 -25.78 -9.83
N ALA A 179 -12.32 -25.67 -10.36
CA ALA A 179 -11.64 -26.71 -11.13
C ALA A 179 -10.60 -27.53 -10.30
N HIS A 180 -10.50 -27.26 -8.97
CA HIS A 180 -9.67 -27.97 -8.01
C HIS A 180 -10.50 -28.45 -6.81
#